data_a7b75cdda6aac9ba45e1602d472ea199
#
_entry.id   a7b75cdda6aac9ba45e1602d472ea199
#
_cell.length_a   1.000
_cell.length_b   1.000
_cell.length_c   1.000
_cell.angle_alpha   90.00
_cell.angle_beta   90.00
_cell.angle_gamma   90.00
#
_symmetry.space_group_name_H-M   'P 1'
#
loop_
_entity.id
_entity.type
_entity.pdbx_description
1 polymer ?
#
loop_
_entity_poly.entity_id
_entity_poly.type
_entity_poly.pdbx_seq_one_letter_code
_entity_poly.pdbx_strand_id
1 'polypeptide(L)'
;MKVYDEKHIKNIVLLGAPKAGKTLLAEDMLFEAGIIHRRGTIEGKNTISDYHEIEQERGNSVFATTMHTEWKDYKINIIDTPGFDDFVGEMVSALRVADTCVMVINAQNGVDVGTELIWNYVDRFKKPIIFAVNQVDHPKSDFDSALASLKNSYGNAVTQMQYPVNQGEKFNAIIDLLKMVMYKFHADGGKPEKLPIPESEKEKANQLLIILGSFLNQFVVKLICFFFFRFGYR
;
A
#
# COMPACT_ATOMS: atom_id res chain seq x y z
N MET A 1 0.06 6.40 27.83
CA MET A 1 0.52 6.69 26.48
C MET A 1 2.03 6.50 26.46
N LYS A 2 2.54 5.64 25.58
CA LYS A 2 3.98 5.43 25.41
C LYS A 2 4.60 6.71 24.83
N VAL A 3 5.72 7.16 25.37
CA VAL A 3 6.45 8.32 24.85
C VAL A 3 7.45 7.80 23.81
N TYR A 4 7.44 8.39 22.63
CA TYR A 4 8.35 8.07 21.54
C TYR A 4 9.31 9.21 21.30
N ASP A 5 10.57 8.92 21.02
CA ASP A 5 11.50 9.91 20.50
C ASP A 5 11.25 10.14 18.99
N GLU A 6 11.82 11.20 18.43
CA GLU A 6 11.63 11.59 17.03
C GLU A 6 12.07 10.50 16.01
N LYS A 7 13.05 9.67 16.38
CA LYS A 7 13.57 8.60 15.51
C LYS A 7 12.57 7.46 15.35
N HIS A 8 11.75 7.25 16.38
CA HIS A 8 10.73 6.21 16.42
C HIS A 8 9.32 6.70 16.00
N ILE A 9 9.21 7.95 15.57
CA ILE A 9 7.96 8.47 14.96
C ILE A 9 8.15 8.52 13.45
N LYS A 10 7.18 7.96 12.71
CA LYS A 10 7.16 7.98 11.24
C LYS A 10 5.80 8.46 10.74
N ASN A 11 5.83 9.41 9.81
CA ASN A 11 4.64 9.95 9.18
C ASN A 11 4.54 9.38 7.76
N ILE A 12 3.50 8.60 7.49
CA ILE A 12 3.23 8.06 6.16
C ILE A 12 1.97 8.69 5.60
N VAL A 13 1.97 8.97 4.31
CA VAL A 13 0.79 9.44 3.58
C VAL A 13 0.35 8.39 2.58
N LEU A 14 -0.94 8.08 2.58
CA LEU A 14 -1.56 7.19 1.60
C LEU A 14 -2.05 8.03 0.41
N LEU A 15 -1.51 7.74 -0.76
CA LEU A 15 -1.78 8.40 -2.02
C LEU A 15 -2.34 7.39 -3.03
N GLY A 16 -2.96 7.88 -4.09
CA GLY A 16 -3.45 7.05 -5.20
C GLY A 16 -4.78 7.52 -5.72
N ALA A 17 -5.16 7.03 -6.88
CA ALA A 17 -6.41 7.35 -7.56
C ALA A 17 -7.65 7.01 -6.71
N PRO A 18 -8.84 7.57 -7.04
CA PRO A 18 -10.08 7.17 -6.40
C PRO A 18 -10.29 5.66 -6.51
N LYS A 19 -10.84 5.05 -5.46
CA LYS A 19 -11.13 3.60 -5.40
C LYS A 19 -9.91 2.67 -5.48
N ALA A 20 -8.68 3.18 -5.36
CA ALA A 20 -7.49 2.33 -5.27
C ALA A 20 -7.40 1.56 -3.94
N GLY A 21 -8.18 1.96 -2.91
CA GLY A 21 -8.28 1.27 -1.63
C GLY A 21 -7.44 1.86 -0.50
N LYS A 22 -7.10 3.15 -0.56
CA LYS A 22 -6.33 3.87 0.48
C LYS A 22 -6.95 3.77 1.87
N THR A 23 -8.21 4.18 1.99
CA THR A 23 -8.96 4.16 3.25
C THR A 23 -9.06 2.76 3.85
N LEU A 24 -9.32 1.75 3.01
CA LEU A 24 -9.37 0.37 3.47
C LEU A 24 -7.98 -0.15 3.88
N LEU A 25 -6.91 0.27 3.21
CA LEU A 25 -5.54 -0.01 3.63
C LEU A 25 -5.24 0.60 5.02
N ALA A 26 -5.70 1.82 5.28
CA ALA A 26 -5.58 2.44 6.60
C ALA A 26 -6.34 1.64 7.67
N GLU A 27 -7.57 1.20 7.39
CA GLU A 27 -8.36 0.34 8.28
C GLU A 27 -7.62 -0.98 8.60
N ASP A 28 -7.03 -1.61 7.57
CA ASP A 28 -6.27 -2.84 7.76
C ASP A 28 -5.02 -2.62 8.62
N MET A 29 -4.31 -1.52 8.43
CA MET A 29 -3.13 -1.18 9.24
C MET A 29 -3.51 -0.99 10.71
N LEU A 30 -4.64 -0.32 10.99
CA LEU A 30 -5.14 -0.13 12.35
C LEU A 30 -5.61 -1.44 12.98
N PHE A 31 -6.25 -2.30 12.20
CA PHE A 31 -6.74 -3.60 12.65
C PHE A 31 -5.58 -4.56 12.99
N GLU A 32 -4.59 -4.69 12.09
CA GLU A 32 -3.42 -5.56 12.30
C GLU A 32 -2.56 -5.11 13.48
N ALA A 33 -2.55 -3.83 13.78
CA ALA A 33 -1.89 -3.28 14.95
C ALA A 33 -2.72 -3.38 16.24
N GLY A 34 -3.96 -3.87 16.16
CA GLY A 34 -4.85 -4.04 17.31
C GLY A 34 -5.45 -2.75 17.86
N ILE A 35 -5.38 -1.65 17.09
CA ILE A 35 -5.98 -0.35 17.46
C ILE A 35 -7.51 -0.42 17.36
N ILE A 36 -8.01 -1.10 16.33
CA ILE A 36 -9.42 -1.37 16.13
C ILE A 36 -9.67 -2.88 16.17
N HIS A 37 -10.82 -3.28 16.70
CA HIS A 37 -11.19 -4.70 16.82
C HIS A 37 -12.03 -5.20 15.64
N ARG A 38 -12.48 -4.31 14.79
CA ARG A 38 -13.28 -4.60 13.60
C ARG A 38 -12.92 -3.58 12.51
N ARG A 39 -12.71 -4.08 11.30
CA ARG A 39 -12.50 -3.24 10.12
C ARG A 39 -13.81 -2.54 9.72
N GLY A 40 -13.71 -1.25 9.41
CA GLY A 40 -14.78 -0.53 8.74
C GLY A 40 -14.83 -0.85 7.26
N THR A 41 -15.95 -0.52 6.62
CA THR A 41 -16.14 -0.60 5.17
C THR A 41 -16.78 0.67 4.65
N ILE A 42 -16.53 1.01 3.39
CA ILE A 42 -17.12 2.21 2.77
C ILE A 42 -18.64 2.07 2.71
N GLU A 43 -19.13 0.89 2.31
CA GLU A 43 -20.55 0.58 2.23
C GLU A 43 -21.24 0.62 3.60
N GLY A 44 -20.52 0.20 4.63
CA GLY A 44 -20.99 0.24 6.01
C GLY A 44 -20.93 1.62 6.65
N LYS A 45 -20.32 2.62 5.95
CA LYS A 45 -20.16 4.00 6.43
C LYS A 45 -19.53 4.09 7.82
N ASN A 46 -18.61 3.19 8.12
CA ASN A 46 -18.06 3.01 9.47
C ASN A 46 -16.53 2.91 9.48
N THR A 47 -15.87 3.41 8.44
CA THR A 47 -14.41 3.57 8.41
C THR A 47 -13.96 4.67 9.36
N ILE A 48 -12.77 4.53 9.93
CA ILE A 48 -12.18 5.53 10.84
C ILE A 48 -11.85 6.82 10.09
N SER A 49 -11.44 6.70 8.83
CA SER A 49 -11.00 7.85 8.02
C SER A 49 -12.17 8.72 7.57
N ASP A 50 -13.21 8.10 6.98
CA ASP A 50 -14.35 8.82 6.38
C ASP A 50 -15.47 8.98 7.43
N TYR A 51 -15.23 9.79 8.47
CA TYR A 51 -16.18 10.00 9.56
C TYR A 51 -17.11 11.20 9.35
N HIS A 52 -16.83 12.07 8.39
CA HIS A 52 -17.70 13.19 8.05
C HIS A 52 -18.95 12.71 7.28
N GLU A 53 -20.11 13.28 7.57
CA GLU A 53 -21.37 12.93 6.92
C GLU A 53 -21.27 13.01 5.38
N ILE A 54 -20.63 14.05 4.87
CA ILE A 54 -20.44 14.24 3.41
C ILE A 54 -19.61 13.12 2.78
N GLU A 55 -18.62 12.56 3.47
CA GLU A 55 -17.81 11.46 2.98
C GLU A 55 -18.62 10.17 2.97
N GLN A 56 -19.40 9.94 4.02
CA GLN A 56 -20.29 8.79 4.13
C GLN A 56 -21.44 8.82 3.11
N GLU A 57 -21.96 10.00 2.78
CA GLU A 57 -22.98 10.16 1.75
C GLU A 57 -22.40 9.93 0.35
N ARG A 58 -21.22 10.47 0.08
CA ARG A 58 -20.54 10.34 -1.22
C ARG A 58 -19.88 8.98 -1.42
N GLY A 59 -19.56 8.26 -0.33
CA GLY A 59 -18.77 7.03 -0.37
C GLY A 59 -17.33 7.26 -0.84
N ASN A 60 -16.77 8.45 -0.55
CA ASN A 60 -15.42 8.84 -0.93
C ASN A 60 -14.87 9.87 0.08
N SER A 61 -13.58 9.78 0.37
CA SER A 61 -12.86 10.75 1.19
C SER A 61 -12.86 12.12 0.54
N VAL A 62 -13.06 13.15 1.34
CA VAL A 62 -13.04 14.59 0.97
C VAL A 62 -11.93 15.30 1.70
N PHE A 63 -11.65 14.92 2.95
CA PHE A 63 -10.64 15.49 3.81
C PHE A 63 -9.49 14.53 4.04
N ALA A 64 -8.31 15.07 4.33
CA ALA A 64 -7.21 14.26 4.82
C ALA A 64 -7.42 13.94 6.31
N THR A 65 -7.43 12.66 6.64
CA THR A 65 -7.61 12.19 8.02
C THR A 65 -6.31 11.61 8.57
N THR A 66 -5.93 12.06 9.76
CA THR A 66 -4.75 11.58 10.45
C THR A 66 -5.13 10.59 11.54
N MET A 67 -4.57 9.42 11.48
CA MET A 67 -4.67 8.36 12.48
C MET A 67 -3.29 7.85 12.85
N HIS A 68 -3.17 7.01 13.86
CA HIS A 68 -1.87 6.46 14.21
C HIS A 68 -2.00 5.01 14.66
N THR A 69 -0.88 4.31 14.53
CA THR A 69 -0.71 2.96 15.04
C THR A 69 0.66 2.80 15.69
N GLU A 70 0.80 1.78 16.50
CA GLU A 70 2.07 1.38 17.07
C GLU A 70 2.50 0.04 16.47
N TRP A 71 3.70 0.00 15.89
CA TRP A 71 4.24 -1.23 15.34
C TRP A 71 5.66 -1.44 15.82
N LYS A 72 5.89 -2.53 16.54
CA LYS A 72 7.15 -2.76 17.25
C LYS A 72 7.47 -1.57 18.16
N ASP A 73 8.59 -0.90 17.94
CA ASP A 73 9.00 0.26 18.73
C ASP A 73 8.72 1.60 18.03
N TYR A 74 7.93 1.60 16.97
CA TYR A 74 7.61 2.79 16.20
C TYR A 74 6.16 3.22 16.40
N LYS A 75 5.97 4.54 16.52
CA LYS A 75 4.68 5.18 16.31
C LYS A 75 4.58 5.59 14.83
N ILE A 76 3.60 5.07 14.13
CA ILE A 76 3.35 5.37 12.71
C ILE A 76 2.09 6.23 12.63
N ASN A 77 2.25 7.50 12.27
CA ASN A 77 1.14 8.35 11.91
C ASN A 77 0.78 8.08 10.45
N ILE A 78 -0.49 7.79 10.20
CA ILE A 78 -1.05 7.46 8.89
C ILE A 78 -1.92 8.64 8.48
N ILE A 79 -1.65 9.24 7.33
CA ILE A 79 -2.46 10.31 6.76
C ILE A 79 -3.15 9.72 5.52
N ASP A 80 -4.45 9.43 5.65
CA ASP A 80 -5.28 9.02 4.52
C ASP A 80 -5.73 10.26 3.77
N THR A 81 -5.59 10.28 2.44
CA THR A 81 -5.90 11.44 1.61
C THR A 81 -6.97 11.13 0.57
N PRO A 82 -7.80 12.13 0.20
CA PRO A 82 -8.72 11.99 -0.92
C PRO A 82 -7.98 11.61 -2.22
N GLY A 83 -8.64 10.83 -3.07
CA GLY A 83 -8.06 10.40 -4.36
C GLY A 83 -8.52 11.23 -5.55
N PHE A 84 -9.49 12.12 -5.38
CA PHE A 84 -9.99 12.99 -6.45
C PHE A 84 -9.17 14.26 -6.59
N ASP A 85 -8.96 14.69 -7.83
CA ASP A 85 -8.15 15.86 -8.18
C ASP A 85 -8.72 17.17 -7.58
N ASP A 86 -10.01 17.23 -7.35
CA ASP A 86 -10.68 18.38 -6.71
C ASP A 86 -10.15 18.65 -5.29
N PHE A 87 -9.58 17.64 -4.63
CA PHE A 87 -9.09 17.72 -3.26
C PHE A 87 -7.55 17.71 -3.18
N VAL A 88 -6.86 18.09 -4.24
CA VAL A 88 -5.38 18.07 -4.31
C VAL A 88 -4.72 18.87 -3.17
N GLY A 89 -5.37 19.90 -2.65
CA GLY A 89 -4.88 20.70 -1.52
C GLY A 89 -4.65 19.88 -0.25
N GLU A 90 -5.54 18.93 0.03
CA GLU A 90 -5.43 18.00 1.15
C GLU A 90 -4.17 17.11 1.00
N MET A 91 -3.98 16.55 -0.19
CA MET A 91 -2.82 15.74 -0.51
C MET A 91 -1.50 16.54 -0.39
N VAL A 92 -1.45 17.75 -0.93
CA VAL A 92 -0.25 18.61 -0.87
C VAL A 92 0.11 18.97 0.56
N SER A 93 -0.88 19.24 1.40
CA SER A 93 -0.68 19.50 2.83
C SER A 93 -0.11 18.28 3.55
N ALA A 94 -0.66 17.11 3.30
CA ALA A 94 -0.18 15.84 3.85
C ALA A 94 1.24 15.49 3.39
N LEU A 95 1.57 15.71 2.11
CA LEU A 95 2.91 15.49 1.55
C LEU A 95 4.00 16.30 2.26
N ARG A 96 3.70 17.51 2.71
CA ARG A 96 4.69 18.36 3.40
C ARG A 96 5.19 17.75 4.70
N VAL A 97 4.31 17.10 5.45
CA VAL A 97 4.62 16.55 6.78
C VAL A 97 4.98 15.07 6.74
N ALA A 98 4.74 14.38 5.64
CA ALA A 98 5.05 12.96 5.51
C ALA A 98 6.57 12.71 5.39
N ASP A 99 7.04 11.63 6.00
CA ASP A 99 8.40 11.09 5.83
C ASP A 99 8.47 10.20 4.60
N THR A 100 7.39 9.46 4.32
CA THR A 100 7.30 8.50 3.22
C THR A 100 5.90 8.49 2.64
N CYS A 101 5.81 8.35 1.32
CA CYS A 101 4.56 8.17 0.60
C CYS A 101 4.30 6.69 0.33
N VAL A 102 3.06 6.25 0.52
CA VAL A 102 2.56 4.94 0.07
C VAL A 102 1.55 5.20 -1.03
N MET A 103 1.94 4.97 -2.27
CA MET A 103 1.06 5.15 -3.43
C MET A 103 0.35 3.85 -3.73
N VAL A 104 -0.95 3.83 -3.52
CA VAL A 104 -1.81 2.67 -3.75
C VAL A 104 -2.23 2.63 -5.22
N ILE A 105 -1.85 1.56 -5.90
CA ILE A 105 -2.10 1.32 -7.32
C ILE A 105 -3.12 0.19 -7.46
N ASN A 106 -4.15 0.41 -8.28
CA ASN A 106 -5.09 -0.65 -8.60
C ASN A 106 -4.46 -1.65 -9.59
N ALA A 107 -4.45 -2.94 -9.25
CA ALA A 107 -3.86 -3.99 -10.09
C ALA A 107 -4.55 -4.18 -11.45
N GLN A 108 -5.77 -3.65 -11.62
CA GLN A 108 -6.50 -3.73 -12.89
C GLN A 108 -6.06 -2.63 -13.87
N ASN A 109 -5.75 -1.44 -13.35
CA ASN A 109 -5.53 -0.24 -14.16
C ASN A 109 -4.03 0.10 -14.30
N GLY A 110 -3.20 -0.34 -13.35
CA GLY A 110 -1.81 0.10 -13.27
C GLY A 110 -1.70 1.61 -13.02
N VAL A 111 -0.77 2.26 -13.70
CA VAL A 111 -0.61 3.72 -13.66
C VAL A 111 -1.68 4.37 -14.52
N ASP A 112 -2.51 5.20 -13.90
CA ASP A 112 -3.53 6.02 -14.55
C ASP A 112 -3.16 7.51 -14.47
N VAL A 113 -3.97 8.36 -15.11
CA VAL A 113 -3.75 9.82 -15.14
C VAL A 113 -3.69 10.41 -13.74
N GLY A 114 -4.57 9.96 -12.83
CA GLY A 114 -4.57 10.42 -11.44
C GLY A 114 -3.26 10.06 -10.72
N THR A 115 -2.73 8.85 -10.97
CA THR A 115 -1.43 8.41 -10.44
C THR A 115 -0.29 9.29 -10.95
N GLU A 116 -0.27 9.65 -12.24
CA GLU A 116 0.74 10.54 -12.82
C GLU A 116 0.68 11.95 -12.24
N LEU A 117 -0.51 12.50 -12.03
CA LEU A 117 -0.69 13.80 -11.39
C LEU A 117 -0.15 13.80 -9.97
N ILE A 118 -0.47 12.78 -9.17
CA ILE A 118 0.03 12.63 -7.80
C ILE A 118 1.56 12.51 -7.81
N TRP A 119 2.12 11.71 -8.74
CA TRP A 119 3.55 11.55 -8.89
C TRP A 119 4.29 12.87 -9.07
N ASN A 120 3.78 13.80 -9.88
CA ASN A 120 4.39 15.11 -10.09
C ASN A 120 4.58 15.88 -8.77
N TYR A 121 3.64 15.76 -7.85
CA TYR A 121 3.78 16.36 -6.52
C TYR A 121 4.79 15.61 -5.66
N VAL A 122 4.75 14.28 -5.64
CA VAL A 122 5.71 13.46 -4.87
C VAL A 122 7.15 13.76 -5.33
N ASP A 123 7.39 13.82 -6.64
CA ASP A 123 8.70 14.16 -7.20
C ASP A 123 9.11 15.60 -6.87
N ARG A 124 8.19 16.56 -6.97
CA ARG A 124 8.43 17.95 -6.59
C ARG A 124 8.85 18.10 -5.13
N PHE A 125 8.22 17.36 -4.22
CA PHE A 125 8.55 17.37 -2.79
C PHE A 125 9.71 16.44 -2.42
N LYS A 126 10.28 15.72 -3.39
CA LYS A 126 11.41 14.77 -3.22
C LYS A 126 11.16 13.75 -2.10
N LYS A 127 9.94 13.27 -1.97
CA LYS A 127 9.57 12.31 -0.93
C LYS A 127 9.93 10.88 -1.35
N PRO A 128 10.45 10.06 -0.42
CA PRO A 128 10.55 8.62 -0.64
C PRO A 128 9.17 8.03 -0.91
N ILE A 129 9.10 7.05 -1.81
CA ILE A 129 7.82 6.44 -2.19
C ILE A 129 7.89 4.92 -2.16
N ILE A 130 6.79 4.34 -1.70
CA ILE A 130 6.50 2.92 -1.76
C ILE A 130 5.24 2.76 -2.62
N PHE A 131 5.29 1.91 -3.63
CA PHE A 131 4.09 1.54 -4.40
C PHE A 131 3.43 0.31 -3.78
N ALA A 132 2.15 0.40 -3.48
CA ALA A 132 1.33 -0.70 -3.00
C ALA A 132 0.33 -1.11 -4.10
N VAL A 133 0.60 -2.19 -4.81
CA VAL A 133 -0.34 -2.72 -5.81
C VAL A 133 -1.44 -3.49 -5.07
N ASN A 134 -2.65 -2.98 -5.15
CA ASN A 134 -3.82 -3.46 -4.41
C ASN A 134 -4.85 -4.11 -5.34
N GLN A 135 -5.83 -4.82 -4.77
CA GLN A 135 -6.91 -5.51 -5.47
C GLN A 135 -6.41 -6.61 -6.43
N VAL A 136 -5.35 -7.31 -6.03
CA VAL A 136 -4.76 -8.42 -6.82
C VAL A 136 -5.69 -9.64 -6.87
N ASP A 137 -6.63 -9.73 -5.94
CA ASP A 137 -7.69 -10.74 -5.88
C ASP A 137 -8.88 -10.47 -6.82
N HIS A 138 -8.94 -9.29 -7.43
CA HIS A 138 -10.01 -8.96 -8.36
C HIS A 138 -9.89 -9.79 -9.67
N PRO A 139 -11.00 -10.31 -10.23
CA PRO A 139 -10.96 -11.16 -11.45
C PRO A 139 -10.23 -10.57 -12.65
N LYS A 140 -10.22 -9.23 -12.76
CA LYS A 140 -9.55 -8.49 -13.84
C LYS A 140 -8.16 -7.96 -13.46
N SER A 141 -7.62 -8.38 -12.33
CA SER A 141 -6.29 -7.94 -11.92
C SER A 141 -5.20 -8.52 -12.80
N ASP A 142 -4.22 -7.71 -13.14
CA ASP A 142 -2.99 -8.11 -13.82
C ASP A 142 -1.80 -7.41 -13.17
N PHE A 143 -1.17 -8.11 -12.24
CA PHE A 143 -0.04 -7.61 -11.48
C PHE A 143 1.17 -7.32 -12.37
N ASP A 144 1.47 -8.19 -13.32
CA ASP A 144 2.64 -8.03 -14.20
C ASP A 144 2.47 -6.83 -15.13
N SER A 145 1.25 -6.61 -15.64
CA SER A 145 0.91 -5.41 -16.40
C SER A 145 1.00 -4.13 -15.55
N ALA A 146 0.47 -4.14 -14.32
CA ALA A 146 0.58 -3.01 -13.40
C ALA A 146 2.05 -2.69 -13.05
N LEU A 147 2.87 -3.71 -12.82
CA LEU A 147 4.30 -3.55 -12.58
C LEU A 147 5.03 -3.00 -13.82
N ALA A 148 4.69 -3.49 -15.01
CA ALA A 148 5.25 -3.00 -16.26
C ALA A 148 4.91 -1.52 -16.48
N SER A 149 3.65 -1.10 -16.21
CA SER A 149 3.24 0.30 -16.29
C SER A 149 4.02 1.19 -15.32
N LEU A 150 4.24 0.74 -14.07
CA LEU A 150 5.07 1.45 -13.10
C LEU A 150 6.53 1.62 -13.57
N LYS A 151 7.12 0.55 -14.13
CA LYS A 151 8.49 0.61 -14.69
C LYS A 151 8.58 1.55 -15.90
N ASN A 152 7.58 1.53 -16.77
CA ASN A 152 7.54 2.40 -17.95
C ASN A 152 7.40 3.88 -17.56
N SER A 153 6.57 4.19 -16.56
CA SER A 153 6.34 5.58 -16.14
C SER A 153 7.46 6.12 -15.24
N TYR A 154 8.04 5.28 -14.37
CA TYR A 154 8.95 5.75 -13.31
C TYR A 154 10.37 5.18 -13.41
N GLY A 155 10.62 4.39 -14.44
CA GLY A 155 11.95 3.92 -14.83
C GLY A 155 12.45 2.71 -14.03
N ASN A 156 13.70 2.38 -14.26
CA ASN A 156 14.35 1.21 -13.67
C ASN A 156 14.58 1.31 -12.15
N ALA A 157 14.26 2.46 -11.55
CA ALA A 157 14.29 2.64 -10.11
C ALA A 157 13.14 1.92 -9.38
N VAL A 158 12.20 1.33 -10.13
CA VAL A 158 11.10 0.54 -9.60
C VAL A 158 11.55 -0.91 -9.41
N THR A 159 11.68 -1.35 -8.16
CA THR A 159 12.06 -2.74 -7.84
C THR A 159 11.04 -3.43 -6.96
N GLN A 160 10.90 -4.74 -7.15
CA GLN A 160 9.96 -5.56 -6.39
C GLN A 160 10.57 -5.99 -5.05
N MET A 161 9.78 -5.87 -3.98
CA MET A 161 10.09 -6.45 -2.67
C MET A 161 9.23 -7.68 -2.38
N GLN A 162 8.07 -7.74 -3.01
CA GLN A 162 7.12 -8.85 -2.90
C GLN A 162 6.46 -9.09 -4.26
N TYR A 163 5.94 -10.28 -4.48
CA TYR A 163 5.10 -10.58 -5.64
C TYR A 163 4.05 -11.65 -5.32
N PRO A 164 2.89 -11.63 -5.99
CA PRO A 164 1.86 -12.64 -5.81
C PRO A 164 2.26 -13.94 -6.51
N VAL A 165 1.97 -15.08 -5.88
CA VAL A 165 2.16 -16.42 -6.50
C VAL A 165 1.08 -16.66 -7.55
N ASN A 166 -0.13 -16.16 -7.29
CA ASN A 166 -1.27 -16.19 -8.19
C ASN A 166 -2.09 -14.91 -8.01
N GLN A 167 -2.98 -14.64 -8.94
CA GLN A 167 -3.79 -13.42 -8.95
C GLN A 167 -5.24 -13.71 -9.36
N GLY A 168 -6.10 -12.70 -9.29
CA GLY A 168 -7.51 -12.84 -9.51
C GLY A 168 -8.20 -13.65 -8.41
N GLU A 169 -9.28 -14.31 -8.70
CA GLU A 169 -10.06 -15.10 -7.74
C GLU A 169 -9.27 -16.21 -7.04
N LYS A 170 -8.14 -16.60 -7.63
CA LYS A 170 -7.23 -17.62 -7.07
C LYS A 170 -6.16 -17.03 -6.16
N PHE A 171 -6.13 -15.72 -5.98
CA PHE A 171 -5.13 -15.07 -5.13
C PHE A 171 -5.20 -15.60 -3.70
N ASN A 172 -4.11 -16.18 -3.24
CA ASN A 172 -4.02 -16.72 -1.88
C ASN A 172 -2.61 -16.66 -1.27
N ALA A 173 -1.59 -16.24 -2.02
CA ALA A 173 -0.23 -16.23 -1.50
C ALA A 173 0.64 -15.14 -2.14
N ILE A 174 1.59 -14.65 -1.34
CA ILE A 174 2.66 -13.74 -1.78
C ILE A 174 4.01 -14.29 -1.37
N ILE A 175 5.04 -13.92 -2.11
CA ILE A 175 6.44 -14.16 -1.76
C ILE A 175 7.08 -12.84 -1.33
N ASP A 176 7.68 -12.83 -0.15
CA ASP A 176 8.46 -11.72 0.41
C ASP A 176 9.94 -11.98 0.12
N LEU A 177 10.53 -11.16 -0.74
CA LEU A 177 11.92 -11.29 -1.18
C LEU A 177 12.92 -10.88 -0.10
N LEU A 178 12.55 -9.96 0.81
CA LEU A 178 13.45 -9.56 1.89
C LEU A 178 13.61 -10.66 2.94
N LYS A 179 12.54 -11.42 3.18
CA LYS A 179 12.55 -12.50 4.17
C LYS A 179 12.74 -13.87 3.54
N MET A 180 12.65 -13.96 2.21
CA MET A 180 12.70 -15.21 1.45
C MET A 180 11.71 -16.25 1.97
N VAL A 181 10.46 -15.84 2.12
CA VAL A 181 9.35 -16.69 2.60
C VAL A 181 8.09 -16.43 1.79
N MET A 182 7.21 -17.42 1.76
CA MET A 182 5.87 -17.29 1.24
C MET A 182 4.88 -17.07 2.38
N TYR A 183 3.97 -16.12 2.23
CA TYR A 183 2.81 -15.94 3.09
C TYR A 183 1.57 -16.41 2.36
N LYS A 184 0.90 -17.42 2.92
CA LYS A 184 -0.34 -17.96 2.40
C LYS A 184 -1.52 -17.45 3.22
N PHE A 185 -2.51 -16.89 2.55
CA PHE A 185 -3.71 -16.35 3.17
C PHE A 185 -4.81 -17.40 3.20
N HIS A 186 -5.58 -17.42 4.28
CA HIS A 186 -6.73 -18.31 4.45
C HIS A 186 -8.03 -17.59 4.05
N ALA A 187 -9.01 -18.35 3.59
CA ALA A 187 -10.28 -17.80 3.14
C ALA A 187 -11.10 -17.16 4.29
N ASP A 188 -10.87 -17.58 5.52
CA ASP A 188 -11.51 -17.12 6.74
C ASP A 188 -10.93 -15.80 7.30
N GLY A 189 -9.90 -15.25 6.66
CA GLY A 189 -9.29 -13.98 7.07
C GLY A 189 -8.38 -14.05 8.29
N GLY A 190 -7.94 -15.23 8.69
CA GLY A 190 -6.97 -15.43 9.77
C GLY A 190 -5.56 -14.92 9.42
N LYS A 191 -4.65 -14.99 10.41
CA LYS A 191 -3.24 -14.63 10.18
C LYS A 191 -2.66 -15.49 9.04
N PRO A 192 -1.86 -14.89 8.13
CA PRO A 192 -1.26 -15.65 7.05
C PRO A 192 -0.29 -16.71 7.58
N GLU A 193 -0.32 -17.87 6.99
CA GLU A 193 0.63 -18.93 7.25
C GLU A 193 1.98 -18.61 6.60
N LYS A 194 3.06 -18.73 7.37
CA LYS A 194 4.41 -18.53 6.86
C LYS A 194 5.00 -19.87 6.39
N LEU A 195 5.28 -19.98 5.11
CA LEU A 195 5.77 -21.19 4.45
C LEU A 195 7.12 -20.95 3.74
N PRO A 196 7.91 -21.98 3.51
CA PRO A 196 9.06 -21.90 2.62
C PRO A 196 8.59 -21.60 1.18
N ILE A 197 9.45 -20.94 0.40
CA ILE A 197 9.17 -20.68 -1.02
C ILE A 197 9.10 -22.04 -1.75
N PRO A 198 8.03 -22.30 -2.53
CA PRO A 198 7.91 -23.51 -3.34
C PRO A 198 9.07 -23.65 -4.34
N GLU A 199 9.45 -24.88 -4.67
CA GLU A 199 10.56 -25.15 -5.59
C GLU A 199 10.37 -24.46 -6.95
N SER A 200 9.13 -24.44 -7.45
CA SER A 200 8.77 -23.78 -8.71
C SER A 200 9.01 -22.26 -8.72
N GLU A 201 9.05 -21.61 -7.56
CA GLU A 201 9.20 -20.16 -7.41
C GLU A 201 10.63 -19.75 -6.98
N LYS A 202 11.46 -20.71 -6.55
CA LYS A 202 12.78 -20.42 -5.99
C LYS A 202 13.72 -19.71 -6.97
N GLU A 203 13.74 -20.14 -8.21
CA GLU A 203 14.61 -19.54 -9.23
C GLU A 203 14.21 -18.08 -9.48
N LYS A 204 12.92 -17.81 -9.69
CA LYS A 204 12.37 -16.47 -9.85
C LYS A 204 12.66 -15.58 -8.63
N ALA A 205 12.43 -16.10 -7.43
CA ALA A 205 12.69 -15.36 -6.19
C ALA A 205 14.17 -14.99 -6.04
N ASN A 206 15.09 -15.92 -6.34
CA ASN A 206 16.53 -15.66 -6.27
C ASN A 206 16.98 -14.61 -7.29
N GLN A 207 16.50 -14.68 -8.54
CA GLN A 207 16.80 -13.68 -9.56
C GLN A 207 16.32 -12.27 -9.12
N LEU A 208 15.10 -12.17 -8.62
CA LEU A 208 14.54 -10.91 -8.13
C LEU A 208 15.27 -10.39 -6.88
N LEU A 209 15.72 -11.27 -5.99
CA LEU A 209 16.52 -10.89 -4.82
C LEU A 209 17.86 -10.29 -5.22
N ILE A 210 18.53 -10.82 -6.24
CA ILE A 210 19.79 -10.26 -6.77
C ILE A 210 19.57 -8.85 -7.31
N ILE A 211 18.49 -8.65 -8.08
CA ILE A 211 18.11 -7.33 -8.59
C ILE A 211 17.83 -6.36 -7.42
N LEU A 212 17.04 -6.79 -6.45
CA LEU A 212 16.73 -6.00 -5.25
C LEU A 212 17.99 -5.65 -4.47
N GLY A 213 18.91 -6.60 -4.27
CA GLY A 213 20.17 -6.39 -3.56
C GLY A 213 21.09 -5.39 -4.27
N SER A 214 21.20 -5.46 -5.59
CA SER A 214 21.99 -4.48 -6.37
C SER A 214 21.38 -3.08 -6.25
N PHE A 215 20.07 -3.00 -6.14
CA PHE A 215 19.33 -1.76 -6.02
C PHE A 215 19.50 -1.10 -4.65
N LEU A 216 19.40 -1.86 -3.56
CA LEU A 216 19.57 -1.38 -2.19
C LEU A 216 20.97 -0.81 -1.93
N ASN A 217 21.97 -1.28 -2.69
CA ASN A 217 23.35 -0.79 -2.61
C ASN A 217 23.58 0.55 -3.36
N GLN A 218 22.65 1.01 -4.19
CA GLN A 218 22.82 2.21 -5.01
C GLN A 218 22.20 3.51 -4.45
N PHE A 219 21.68 3.51 -3.23
CA PHE A 219 21.16 4.70 -2.51
C PHE A 219 20.04 5.51 -3.18
N VAL A 220 19.35 5.01 -4.18
CA VAL A 220 18.19 5.69 -4.77
C VAL A 220 16.93 4.91 -4.44
N VAL A 221 16.29 5.25 -3.34
CA VAL A 221 15.16 4.48 -2.81
C VAL A 221 13.85 4.94 -3.44
N LYS A 222 13.48 4.33 -4.56
CA LYS A 222 12.09 4.21 -4.99
C LYS A 222 11.69 2.75 -4.80
N LEU A 223 11.28 2.38 -3.59
CA LEU A 223 10.95 1.00 -3.25
C LEU A 223 9.50 0.68 -3.65
N ILE A 224 9.32 -0.50 -4.26
CA ILE A 224 8.00 -1.12 -4.35
C ILE A 224 7.87 -2.11 -3.21
N CYS A 225 7.19 -1.72 -2.15
CA CYS A 225 6.60 -2.63 -1.19
C CYS A 225 5.19 -2.99 -1.66
N PHE A 226 4.89 -4.27 -1.69
CA PHE A 226 3.54 -4.73 -1.88
C PHE A 226 2.97 -5.09 -0.50
N PHE A 227 2.06 -4.27 0.00
CA PHE A 227 1.18 -4.68 1.07
C PHE A 227 -0.06 -5.29 0.43
N PHE A 228 -0.07 -6.61 0.35
CA PHE A 228 -1.29 -7.32 -0.02
C PHE A 228 -2.11 -7.51 1.26
N PHE A 229 -3.09 -6.65 1.43
CA PHE A 229 -4.17 -6.93 2.36
C PHE A 229 -5.28 -7.60 1.56
N ARG A 230 -5.58 -8.84 1.90
CA ARG A 230 -6.75 -9.50 1.38
C ARG A 230 -7.95 -8.89 2.07
N PHE A 231 -8.70 -8.06 1.33
CA PHE A 231 -10.04 -7.70 1.75
C PHE A 231 -10.90 -8.96 1.75
N GLY A 232 -11.11 -9.55 2.91
CA GLY A 232 -12.10 -10.59 3.08
C GLY A 232 -13.48 -9.95 2.92
N TYR A 233 -13.97 -9.82 1.69
CA TYR A 233 -15.38 -9.64 1.46
C TYR A 233 -16.07 -10.98 1.72
N ARG A 234 -16.73 -11.09 2.86
CA ARG A 234 -18.00 -11.79 3.08
C ARG A 234 -18.80 -11.02 4.09
#